data_aba7b59db33be811c9e5656c8e5e3743
#
_entry.id   aba7b59db33be811c9e5656c8e5e3743
#
_cell.length_a   1.000
_cell.length_b   1.000
_cell.length_c   1.000
_cell.angle_alpha   90.00
_cell.angle_beta   90.00
_cell.angle_gamma   90.00
#
_symmetry.space_group_name_H-M   'P 1'
#
loop_
_entity.id
_entity.type
_entity.pdbx_description
1 polymer ?
#
loop_
_entity_poly.entity_id
_entity_poly.type
_entity_poly.pdbx_seq_one_letter_code
_entity_poly.pdbx_strand_id
1 'polypeptide(L)'
;MRRVDILGEPEKDLEVDFPGLIYKEFSGLDSYGKIKSVYTEEFAETDELQVYQNSTPIRENTDLTFTCIFIGNDRRKTYHSFVDFLSKGKIQYWDNIRKRKVTFILIEAIEPSDDKLYGGTPYIMASFKLKNIKGQTDALEI
;
A
#
# COMPACT_ATOMS: atom_id res chain seq x y z
N MET A 1 -15.09 10.71 12.64
CA MET A 1 -15.61 10.04 11.43
C MET A 1 -14.93 8.70 11.29
N ARG A 2 -15.71 7.65 11.13
CA ARG A 2 -15.15 6.31 10.98
C ARG A 2 -14.53 6.15 9.59
N ARG A 3 -13.31 5.62 9.55
CA ARG A 3 -12.65 5.28 8.29
C ARG A 3 -13.16 3.93 7.80
N VAL A 4 -13.50 3.86 6.55
CA VAL A 4 -13.86 2.61 5.88
C VAL A 4 -12.88 2.41 4.72
N ASP A 5 -12.11 1.35 4.78
CA ASP A 5 -11.16 0.97 3.75
C ASP A 5 -11.57 -0.40 3.21
N ILE A 6 -11.57 -0.56 1.91
CA ILE A 6 -12.06 -1.76 1.24
C ILE A 6 -10.92 -2.45 0.52
N LEU A 7 -10.83 -3.77 0.65
CA LEU A 7 -9.82 -4.60 0.02
C LEU A 7 -10.42 -5.63 -0.93
N GLY A 8 -9.81 -5.74 -2.08
CA GLY A 8 -9.82 -6.90 -2.96
C GLY A 8 -11.15 -7.46 -3.44
N GLU A 9 -11.08 -8.69 -3.92
CA GLU A 9 -12.24 -9.49 -4.31
C GLU A 9 -12.14 -10.89 -3.71
N PRO A 10 -13.17 -11.31 -2.96
CA PRO A 10 -14.35 -10.53 -2.59
C PRO A 10 -13.98 -9.31 -1.73
N GLU A 11 -14.77 -8.25 -1.84
CA GLU A 11 -14.52 -7.02 -1.08
C GLU A 11 -14.53 -7.30 0.42
N LYS A 12 -13.53 -6.76 1.12
CA LYS A 12 -13.40 -6.85 2.56
C LYS A 12 -13.27 -5.45 3.15
N ASP A 13 -14.05 -5.18 4.17
CA ASP A 13 -13.93 -3.96 4.96
C ASP A 13 -12.90 -4.20 6.05
N LEU A 14 -11.88 -3.36 6.14
CA LEU A 14 -10.79 -3.54 7.11
C LEU A 14 -11.27 -3.61 8.56
N GLU A 15 -12.30 -2.84 8.91
CA GLU A 15 -12.79 -2.80 10.28
C GLU A 15 -13.78 -3.90 10.61
N VAL A 16 -14.56 -4.35 9.63
CA VAL A 16 -15.65 -5.31 9.83
C VAL A 16 -15.19 -6.74 9.62
N ASP A 17 -14.48 -7.00 8.52
CA ASP A 17 -14.05 -8.35 8.15
C ASP A 17 -12.79 -8.81 8.89
N PHE A 18 -12.06 -7.88 9.48
CA PHE A 18 -10.90 -8.15 10.31
C PHE A 18 -11.10 -7.52 11.69
N PRO A 19 -11.94 -8.15 12.55
CA PRO A 19 -12.24 -7.58 13.86
C PRO A 19 -10.99 -7.39 14.72
N GLY A 20 -10.86 -6.21 15.32
CA GLY A 20 -9.69 -5.86 16.11
C GLY A 20 -8.55 -5.22 15.32
N LEU A 21 -8.67 -5.13 13.99
CA LEU A 21 -7.72 -4.38 13.19
C LEU A 21 -8.00 -2.88 13.31
N ILE A 22 -6.97 -2.12 13.65
CA ILE A 22 -7.04 -0.66 13.73
C ILE A 22 -6.05 -0.09 12.73
N TYR A 23 -6.54 0.68 11.77
CA TYR A 23 -5.71 1.37 10.79
C TYR A 23 -4.81 2.37 11.49
N LYS A 24 -3.55 2.40 11.11
CA LYS A 24 -2.60 3.39 11.60
C LYS A 24 -2.06 4.27 10.50
N GLU A 25 -1.46 3.68 9.46
CA GLU A 25 -0.82 4.43 8.39
C GLU A 25 -0.76 3.61 7.11
N PHE A 26 -0.93 4.28 5.98
CA PHE A 26 -0.67 3.70 4.67
C PHE A 26 0.18 4.71 3.89
N SER A 27 1.47 4.42 3.77
CA SER A 27 2.41 5.33 3.12
C SER A 27 2.74 4.90 1.70
N GLY A 28 3.07 5.87 0.85
CA GLY A 28 3.47 5.64 -0.53
C GLY A 28 2.36 5.77 -1.56
N LEU A 29 1.11 6.04 -1.15
CA LEU A 29 -0.03 6.13 -2.08
C LEU A 29 0.14 7.22 -3.14
N ASP A 30 0.78 8.32 -2.79
CA ASP A 30 0.99 9.45 -3.70
C ASP A 30 2.39 9.48 -4.30
N SER A 31 3.17 8.42 -4.12
CA SER A 31 4.51 8.32 -4.70
C SER A 31 4.44 8.04 -6.19
N TYR A 32 5.32 8.70 -6.94
CA TYR A 32 5.54 8.42 -8.36
C TYR A 32 6.87 7.69 -8.49
N GLY A 33 6.87 6.58 -9.23
CA GLY A 33 8.07 5.83 -9.50
C GLY A 33 9.04 6.60 -10.40
N LYS A 34 10.31 6.23 -10.32
CA LYS A 34 11.35 6.78 -11.19
C LYS A 34 11.02 6.48 -12.64
N ILE A 35 11.22 7.46 -13.53
CA ILE A 35 10.98 7.28 -14.96
C ILE A 35 12.03 6.34 -15.53
N LYS A 36 11.56 5.31 -16.26
CA LYS A 36 12.41 4.37 -16.99
C LYS A 36 12.67 4.85 -18.41
N SER A 37 13.72 4.31 -19.01
CA SER A 37 13.97 4.45 -20.46
C SER A 37 14.02 5.87 -20.98
N VAL A 38 14.55 6.79 -20.18
CA VAL A 38 14.85 8.13 -20.65
C VAL A 38 16.19 8.09 -21.38
N TYR A 39 16.15 8.43 -22.68
CA TYR A 39 17.36 8.57 -23.46
C TYR A 39 17.68 10.05 -23.60
N THR A 40 18.93 10.42 -23.28
CA THR A 40 19.41 11.80 -23.38
C THR A 40 20.63 11.87 -24.29
N GLU A 41 20.75 12.95 -25.03
CA GLU A 41 21.85 13.19 -25.95
C GLU A 41 22.28 14.66 -25.86
N GLU A 42 23.58 14.90 -25.73
CA GLU A 42 24.15 16.23 -25.75
C GLU A 42 24.84 16.49 -27.09
N PHE A 43 24.54 17.63 -27.70
CA PHE A 43 25.19 18.08 -28.92
C PHE A 43 26.17 19.21 -28.58
N ALA A 44 27.38 19.15 -29.15
CA ALA A 44 28.44 20.15 -28.91
C ALA A 44 28.04 21.57 -29.27
N GLU A 45 27.07 21.76 -30.16
CA GLU A 45 26.64 23.06 -30.68
C GLU A 45 25.46 23.66 -29.90
N THR A 46 24.91 22.94 -28.92
CA THR A 46 23.77 23.40 -28.12
C THR A 46 24.08 23.21 -26.65
N ASP A 47 23.54 24.11 -25.85
CA ASP A 47 23.62 24.01 -24.38
C ASP A 47 22.46 23.20 -23.81
N GLU A 48 21.52 22.78 -24.67
CA GLU A 48 20.36 22.02 -24.22
C GLU A 48 20.60 20.52 -24.33
N LEU A 49 20.18 19.81 -23.30
CA LEU A 49 20.14 18.36 -23.29
C LEU A 49 18.98 17.89 -24.16
N GLN A 50 19.26 17.03 -25.13
CA GLN A 50 18.23 16.42 -25.95
C GLN A 50 17.65 15.22 -25.22
N VAL A 51 16.36 15.23 -24.99
CA VAL A 51 15.67 14.17 -24.22
C VAL A 51 14.70 13.43 -25.13
N TYR A 52 14.87 12.11 -25.23
CA TYR A 52 13.99 11.22 -25.97
C TYR A 52 13.26 10.33 -24.96
N GLN A 53 11.95 10.46 -24.87
CA GLN A 53 11.13 9.57 -24.03
C GLN A 53 9.75 9.40 -24.68
N ASN A 54 9.04 8.38 -24.23
CA ASN A 54 7.69 8.14 -24.68
C ASN A 54 6.77 9.29 -24.28
N SER A 55 5.71 9.54 -25.07
CA SER A 55 4.71 10.55 -24.75
C SER A 55 4.07 10.29 -23.37
N THR A 56 3.95 9.02 -22.96
CA THR A 56 3.54 8.63 -21.62
C THR A 56 4.74 8.01 -20.92
N PRO A 57 5.31 8.65 -19.91
CA PRO A 57 6.45 8.11 -19.21
C PRO A 57 6.15 6.75 -18.57
N ILE A 58 7.09 5.81 -18.74
CA ILE A 58 7.04 4.52 -18.04
C ILE A 58 7.82 4.69 -16.73
N ARG A 59 7.17 4.37 -15.62
CA ARG A 59 7.76 4.53 -14.29
C ARG A 59 8.02 3.20 -13.62
N GLU A 60 9.02 3.18 -12.74
CA GLU A 60 9.25 2.03 -11.86
C GLU A 60 8.09 1.91 -10.87
N ASN A 61 7.78 0.68 -10.48
CA ASN A 61 6.79 0.43 -9.45
C ASN A 61 7.28 0.96 -8.11
N THR A 62 6.38 1.53 -7.34
CA THR A 62 6.72 2.11 -6.04
C THR A 62 6.42 1.15 -4.89
N ASP A 63 7.10 1.37 -3.78
CA ASP A 63 6.86 0.63 -2.56
C ASP A 63 5.77 1.30 -1.74
N LEU A 64 4.94 0.48 -1.12
CA LEU A 64 3.90 0.90 -0.20
C LEU A 64 4.16 0.24 1.15
N THR A 65 3.79 0.91 2.21
CA THR A 65 3.85 0.34 3.56
C THR A 65 2.52 0.57 4.26
N PHE A 66 1.92 -0.52 4.70
CA PHE A 66 0.69 -0.49 5.50
C PHE A 66 1.02 -0.88 6.93
N THR A 67 0.69 -0.02 7.86
CA THR A 67 0.89 -0.25 9.29
C THR A 67 -0.44 -0.24 10.01
N CYS A 68 -0.68 -1.25 10.81
CA CYS A 68 -1.92 -1.38 11.57
C CYS A 68 -1.67 -2.04 12.92
N ILE A 69 -2.70 -2.01 13.75
CA ILE A 69 -2.70 -2.62 15.08
C ILE A 69 -3.76 -3.70 15.10
N PHE A 70 -3.43 -4.85 15.69
CA PHE A 70 -4.41 -5.89 16.00
C PHE A 70 -4.56 -5.95 17.51
N ILE A 71 -5.78 -5.75 17.99
CA ILE A 71 -6.07 -5.64 19.41
C ILE A 71 -7.09 -6.70 19.85
N GLY A 72 -6.97 -7.15 21.09
CA GLY A 72 -7.90 -8.08 21.69
C GLY A 72 -7.36 -9.51 21.78
N ASN A 73 -8.20 -10.42 22.26
CA ASN A 73 -7.78 -11.81 22.49
C ASN A 73 -7.46 -12.57 21.20
N ASP A 74 -8.13 -12.23 20.11
CA ASP A 74 -7.94 -12.89 18.80
C ASP A 74 -6.96 -12.14 17.90
N ARG A 75 -6.15 -11.23 18.43
CA ARG A 75 -5.25 -10.38 17.63
C ARG A 75 -4.34 -11.15 16.71
N ARG A 76 -3.75 -12.25 17.15
CA ARG A 76 -2.86 -13.06 16.32
C ARG A 76 -3.62 -13.85 15.27
N LYS A 77 -4.78 -14.35 15.61
CA LYS A 77 -5.66 -15.05 14.67
C LYS A 77 -6.09 -14.11 13.53
N THR A 78 -6.50 -12.90 13.89
CA THR A 78 -6.88 -11.88 12.90
C THR A 78 -5.69 -11.47 12.05
N TYR A 79 -4.50 -11.34 12.64
CA TYR A 79 -3.28 -11.06 11.91
C TYR A 79 -3.01 -12.13 10.85
N HIS A 80 -3.07 -13.40 11.20
CA HIS A 80 -2.84 -14.48 10.24
C HIS A 80 -3.90 -14.53 9.14
N SER A 81 -5.16 -14.28 9.48
CA SER A 81 -6.25 -14.18 8.48
C SER A 81 -5.99 -13.04 7.50
N PHE A 82 -5.50 -11.91 7.99
CA PHE A 82 -5.19 -10.76 7.16
C PHE A 82 -4.01 -11.04 6.22
N VAL A 83 -2.96 -11.68 6.73
CA VAL A 83 -1.81 -12.10 5.91
C VAL A 83 -2.26 -13.07 4.81
N ASP A 84 -3.08 -14.06 5.15
CA ASP A 84 -3.60 -15.02 4.18
C ASP A 84 -4.41 -14.32 3.08
N PHE A 85 -5.21 -13.35 3.44
CA PHE A 85 -5.98 -12.57 2.48
C PHE A 85 -5.06 -11.77 1.55
N LEU A 86 -4.08 -11.06 2.10
CA LEU A 86 -3.13 -10.27 1.30
C LEU A 86 -2.26 -11.14 0.39
N SER A 87 -2.04 -12.39 0.77
CA SER A 87 -1.18 -13.33 0.01
C SER A 87 -1.86 -13.92 -1.23
N LYS A 88 -3.13 -13.62 -1.46
CA LYS A 88 -3.89 -14.20 -2.58
C LYS A 88 -3.52 -13.64 -3.96
N GLY A 89 -2.63 -12.69 -4.04
CA GLY A 89 -2.19 -12.09 -5.30
C GLY A 89 -2.46 -10.60 -5.36
N LYS A 90 -3.05 -10.14 -6.47
CA LYS A 90 -3.34 -8.71 -6.65
C LYS A 90 -4.51 -8.31 -5.76
N ILE A 91 -4.28 -7.29 -4.96
CA ILE A 91 -5.29 -6.72 -4.07
C ILE A 91 -5.52 -5.26 -4.47
N GLN A 92 -6.77 -4.87 -4.57
CA GLN A 92 -7.14 -3.48 -4.77
C GLN A 92 -7.56 -2.89 -3.43
N TYR A 93 -7.00 -1.75 -3.09
CA TYR A 93 -7.28 -1.03 -1.85
C TYR A 93 -7.93 0.31 -2.17
N TRP A 94 -9.06 0.58 -1.55
CA TRP A 94 -9.82 1.82 -1.71
C TRP A 94 -9.85 2.57 -0.39
N ASP A 95 -9.22 3.75 -0.39
CA ASP A 95 -9.13 4.60 0.78
C ASP A 95 -10.22 5.68 0.70
N ASN A 96 -11.25 5.56 1.52
CA ASN A 96 -12.38 6.48 1.51
C ASN A 96 -12.06 7.86 2.06
N ILE A 97 -11.04 7.98 2.90
CA ILE A 97 -10.65 9.27 3.47
C ILE A 97 -9.84 10.07 2.46
N ARG A 98 -8.84 9.45 1.83
CA ARG A 98 -8.00 10.10 0.82
C ARG A 98 -8.66 10.16 -0.55
N LYS A 99 -9.73 9.41 -0.78
CA LYS A 99 -10.36 9.26 -2.09
C LYS A 99 -9.38 8.72 -3.12
N ARG A 100 -8.61 7.74 -2.73
CA ARG A 100 -7.57 7.09 -3.54
C ARG A 100 -7.78 5.60 -3.61
N LYS A 101 -7.33 5.01 -4.70
CA LYS A 101 -7.32 3.57 -4.86
C LYS A 101 -5.96 3.14 -5.39
N VAL A 102 -5.52 1.96 -5.01
CA VAL A 102 -4.24 1.40 -5.44
C VAL A 102 -4.36 -0.11 -5.60
N THR A 103 -3.67 -0.67 -6.58
CA THR A 103 -3.55 -2.11 -6.76
C THR A 103 -2.14 -2.53 -6.40
N PHE A 104 -2.03 -3.50 -5.52
CA PHE A 104 -0.73 -3.93 -5.00
C PHE A 104 -0.64 -5.44 -4.83
N ILE A 105 0.59 -5.90 -4.62
CA ILE A 105 0.88 -7.26 -4.16
C ILE A 105 1.65 -7.20 -2.85
N LEU A 106 1.46 -8.21 -2.01
CA LEU A 106 2.23 -8.33 -0.78
C LEU A 106 3.65 -8.79 -1.11
N ILE A 107 4.64 -8.04 -0.63
CA ILE A 107 6.05 -8.41 -0.76
C ILE A 107 6.53 -9.11 0.51
N GLU A 108 6.23 -8.53 1.67
CA GLU A 108 6.68 -9.08 2.96
C GLU A 108 5.74 -8.65 4.07
N ALA A 109 5.32 -9.61 4.89
CA ALA A 109 4.65 -9.33 6.14
C ALA A 109 5.74 -9.32 7.22
N ILE A 110 6.07 -8.13 7.72
CA ILE A 110 7.09 -7.98 8.76
C ILE A 110 6.58 -8.59 10.04
N GLU A 111 7.45 -9.31 10.76
CA GLU A 111 7.06 -9.92 12.03
C GLU A 111 6.44 -8.86 12.97
N PRO A 112 5.25 -9.14 13.54
CA PRO A 112 4.60 -8.19 14.43
C PRO A 112 5.43 -7.93 15.69
N SER A 113 5.19 -6.79 16.32
CA SER A 113 5.81 -6.46 17.60
C SER A 113 5.38 -7.46 18.70
N ASP A 114 6.14 -7.48 19.79
CA ASP A 114 5.70 -8.17 21.00
C ASP A 114 4.37 -7.60 21.51
N ASP A 115 3.68 -8.40 22.30
CA ASP A 115 2.42 -7.98 22.90
C ASP A 115 2.62 -6.76 23.82
N LYS A 116 1.76 -5.78 23.63
CA LYS A 116 1.71 -4.55 24.41
C LYS A 116 0.32 -4.42 25.00
N LEU A 117 0.16 -3.57 26.00
CA LEU A 117 -1.12 -3.34 26.66
C LEU A 117 -1.58 -1.90 26.45
N TYR A 118 -2.86 -1.75 26.16
CA TYR A 118 -3.54 -0.46 26.14
C TYR A 118 -4.81 -0.57 26.99
N GLY A 119 -4.81 0.11 28.14
CA GLY A 119 -5.94 0.01 29.07
C GLY A 119 -6.22 -1.42 29.52
N GLY A 120 -5.17 -2.26 29.66
CA GLY A 120 -5.32 -3.67 30.01
C GLY A 120 -5.64 -4.61 28.85
N THR A 121 -5.87 -4.07 27.66
CA THR A 121 -6.17 -4.88 26.47
C THR A 121 -4.88 -5.12 25.67
N PRO A 122 -4.52 -6.37 25.36
CA PRO A 122 -3.31 -6.65 24.62
C PRO A 122 -3.45 -6.30 23.14
N TYR A 123 -2.37 -5.81 22.52
CA TYR A 123 -2.31 -5.54 21.08
C TYR A 123 -0.92 -5.82 20.54
N ILE A 124 -0.86 -6.01 19.21
CA ILE A 124 0.38 -6.08 18.46
C ILE A 124 0.33 -5.07 17.32
N MET A 125 1.49 -4.55 16.95
CA MET A 125 1.64 -3.66 15.79
C MET A 125 2.25 -4.44 14.64
N ALA A 126 1.67 -4.34 13.45
CA ALA A 126 2.12 -5.05 12.26
C ALA A 126 2.37 -4.08 11.12
N SER A 127 3.36 -4.38 10.31
CA SER A 127 3.67 -3.64 9.09
C SER A 127 3.76 -4.60 7.91
N PHE A 128 3.29 -4.15 6.76
CA PHE A 128 3.29 -4.93 5.53
C PHE A 128 3.96 -4.14 4.43
N LYS A 129 4.97 -4.73 3.79
CA LYS A 129 5.61 -4.16 2.61
C LYS A 129 4.88 -4.62 1.37
N LEU A 130 4.44 -3.67 0.58
CA LEU A 130 3.63 -3.91 -0.61
C LEU A 130 4.30 -3.27 -1.81
N LYS A 131 3.95 -3.74 -3.00
CA LYS A 131 4.43 -3.17 -4.25
C LYS A 131 3.23 -2.68 -5.06
N ASN A 132 3.22 -1.39 -5.39
CA ASN A 132 2.23 -0.81 -6.29
C ASN A 132 2.50 -1.30 -7.71
N ILE A 133 1.59 -2.06 -8.29
CA ILE A 133 1.80 -2.69 -9.61
C ILE A 133 1.20 -1.92 -10.77
N LYS A 134 0.34 -0.94 -10.51
CA LYS A 134 -0.28 -0.11 -11.55
C LYS A 134 0.11 1.36 -11.50
N GLY A 135 0.91 1.74 -10.53
CA GLY A 135 1.33 3.13 -10.37
C GLY A 135 0.15 4.06 -10.11
N GLN A 136 0.30 5.31 -10.49
CA GLN A 136 -0.73 6.33 -10.28
C GLN A 136 -1.87 6.25 -11.31
N THR A 137 -1.75 5.43 -12.34
CA THR A 137 -2.84 5.24 -13.32
C THR A 137 -4.06 4.61 -12.69
N ASP A 138 -3.89 3.91 -11.57
CA ASP A 138 -4.97 3.27 -10.82
C ASP A 138 -5.48 4.13 -9.65
N ALA A 139 -4.85 5.26 -9.38
CA ALA A 139 -5.15 6.12 -8.25
C ALA A 139 -6.26 7.12 -8.59
N LEU A 140 -7.46 6.60 -8.84
CA LEU A 140 -8.61 7.43 -9.19
C LEU A 140 -9.33 7.93 -7.93
N GLU A 141 -9.94 9.10 -8.04
CA GLU A 141 -10.88 9.58 -7.04
C GLU A 141 -12.12 8.68 -7.01
N ILE A 142 -12.52 8.32 -5.83
CA ILE A 142 -13.71 7.47 -5.64
C ILE A 142 -14.83 8.23 -4.94
#